data_cc31c6960b37708de5b3353cb59c0985
#
_entry.id   cc31c6960b37708de5b3353cb59c0985
#
_cell.length_a   1.000
_cell.length_b   1.000
_cell.length_c   1.000
_cell.angle_alpha   90.00
_cell.angle_beta   90.00
_cell.angle_gamma   90.00
#
_symmetry.space_group_name_H-M   'P 1'
#
loop_
_entity.id
_entity.type
_entity.pdbx_description
1 polymer ?
#
loop_
_entity_poly.entity_id
_entity_poly.type
_entity_poly.pdbx_seq_one_letter_code
_entity_poly.pdbx_strand_id
1 'polypeptide(L)'
;MTAEPPETAETAGAGRGTGLIGAAVIASSALGFLLLSVLARWLPPATYATFLSVWGLVFGLGSAVGAIEPELARQATRARLAGSRPPAAAFQITGIALAAGLTATAVVALVPAGRAALGGSVTVAVLAVVAVAGFVGQFLLRGLLLGAGRAGAYGYVIVAEAALRMVLAGVLVVATASPSLPWATAVIVIGCYGWLPLAVPVLRSVSRDEGRVSWGAAAHTVTALGCANALSALVLTAFPTLVTAVVGSASSLATLFVVVTLARLPLVALSPVQAMAVPIATGLVHGGRSHVLLGLVLRLCVAAVAAAGVLGAAGWWLGPWAVRLLFGASYDAPPAMVAWALASSCLVAGALLHAAVLIAVQRYWLVVALWAAGAGAAVLGLLLTPGPPDQRGLVAFVVAGSAAWLCSAVLVVGAARGIASQEPAGADPAG
;
A
#
# COMPACT_ATOMS: atom_id res chain seq x y z
N MET A 1 -7.32 21.35 -47.09
CA MET A 1 -6.31 21.19 -46.03
C MET A 1 -7.07 21.03 -44.72
N THR A 2 -7.40 19.82 -44.37
CA THR A 2 -8.02 19.47 -43.08
C THR A 2 -6.88 19.27 -42.08
N ALA A 3 -6.82 20.15 -41.07
CA ALA A 3 -5.86 20.04 -40.01
C ALA A 3 -6.20 18.77 -39.20
N GLU A 4 -5.24 17.83 -39.08
CA GLU A 4 -5.32 16.71 -38.18
C GLU A 4 -5.48 17.22 -36.73
N PRO A 5 -6.34 16.59 -35.91
CA PRO A 5 -6.56 17.03 -34.53
C PRO A 5 -5.32 16.75 -33.66
N PRO A 6 -5.13 17.51 -32.57
CA PRO A 6 -3.92 17.45 -31.70
C PRO A 6 -3.90 16.26 -30.76
N GLU A 7 -4.27 15.07 -31.23
CA GLU A 7 -4.28 13.82 -30.42
C GLU A 7 -2.89 13.38 -29.93
N THR A 8 -1.83 13.72 -30.69
CA THR A 8 -0.46 13.27 -30.37
C THR A 8 0.19 14.01 -29.20
N ALA A 9 -0.19 15.26 -28.96
CA ALA A 9 0.38 16.05 -27.86
C ALA A 9 -0.23 15.70 -26.49
N GLU A 10 -1.50 15.36 -26.44
CA GLU A 10 -2.22 15.02 -25.21
C GLU A 10 -1.85 13.62 -24.70
N THR A 11 -1.70 12.66 -25.60
CA THR A 11 -1.21 11.30 -25.29
C THR A 11 0.25 11.29 -24.82
N ALA A 12 1.12 12.11 -25.45
CA ALA A 12 2.52 12.26 -25.03
C ALA A 12 2.63 12.93 -23.64
N GLY A 13 1.75 13.89 -23.33
CA GLY A 13 1.66 14.54 -22.02
C GLY A 13 1.20 13.59 -20.90
N ALA A 14 0.19 12.77 -21.18
CA ALA A 14 -0.31 11.76 -20.25
C ALA A 14 0.75 10.68 -19.93
N GLY A 15 1.49 10.22 -20.93
CA GLY A 15 2.57 9.25 -20.77
C GLY A 15 3.71 9.78 -19.90
N ARG A 16 4.13 11.04 -20.09
CA ARG A 16 5.15 11.69 -19.25
C ARG A 16 4.68 11.86 -17.80
N GLY A 17 3.42 12.24 -17.59
CA GLY A 17 2.86 12.35 -16.23
C GLY A 17 2.87 11.04 -15.48
N THR A 18 2.47 9.93 -16.11
CA THR A 18 2.47 8.59 -15.52
C THR A 18 3.88 8.13 -15.20
N GLY A 19 4.86 8.40 -16.08
CA GLY A 19 6.27 8.08 -15.84
C GLY A 19 6.85 8.81 -14.63
N LEU A 20 6.54 10.11 -14.47
CA LEU A 20 6.96 10.91 -13.31
C LEU A 20 6.39 10.36 -12.00
N ILE A 21 5.12 9.99 -11.97
CA ILE A 21 4.50 9.39 -10.78
C ILE A 21 5.15 8.05 -10.45
N GLY A 22 5.37 7.19 -11.45
CA GLY A 22 6.05 5.90 -11.25
C GLY A 22 7.47 6.07 -10.69
N ALA A 23 8.25 6.99 -11.24
CA ALA A 23 9.59 7.30 -10.74
C ALA A 23 9.57 7.84 -9.29
N ALA A 24 8.60 8.71 -8.96
CA ALA A 24 8.42 9.23 -7.61
C ALA A 24 8.07 8.11 -6.61
N VAL A 25 7.21 7.16 -6.98
CA VAL A 25 6.86 6.01 -6.14
C VAL A 25 8.07 5.11 -5.90
N ILE A 26 8.88 4.83 -6.93
CA ILE A 26 10.09 4.02 -6.79
C ILE A 26 11.11 4.72 -5.88
N ALA A 27 11.37 6.01 -6.12
CA ALA A 27 12.28 6.80 -5.30
C ALA A 27 11.85 6.86 -3.83
N SER A 28 10.56 7.12 -3.58
CA SER A 28 9.98 7.13 -2.24
C SER A 28 10.09 5.77 -1.54
N SER A 29 9.84 4.68 -2.28
CA SER A 29 9.96 3.31 -1.76
C SER A 29 11.40 2.98 -1.40
N ALA A 30 12.38 3.38 -2.22
CA ALA A 30 13.79 3.20 -1.94
C ALA A 30 14.24 3.99 -0.71
N LEU A 31 13.81 5.26 -0.58
CA LEU A 31 14.07 6.08 0.61
C LEU A 31 13.43 5.49 1.86
N GLY A 32 12.21 4.96 1.75
CA GLY A 32 11.52 4.27 2.86
C GLY A 32 12.26 3.02 3.30
N PHE A 33 12.78 2.22 2.37
CA PHE A 33 13.58 1.04 2.69
C PHE A 33 14.91 1.42 3.35
N LEU A 34 15.60 2.44 2.84
CA LEU A 34 16.82 2.97 3.43
C LEU A 34 16.58 3.49 4.85
N LEU A 35 15.49 4.22 5.07
CA LEU A 35 15.08 4.67 6.40
C LEU A 35 14.95 3.51 7.38
N LEU A 36 14.25 2.45 6.98
CA LEU A 36 14.09 1.26 7.83
C LEU A 36 15.43 0.58 8.11
N SER A 37 16.33 0.52 7.14
CA SER A 37 17.69 -0.03 7.30
C SER A 37 18.55 0.81 8.25
N VAL A 38 18.48 2.13 8.16
CA VAL A 38 19.19 3.05 9.07
C VAL A 38 18.69 2.90 10.51
N LEU A 39 17.37 2.89 10.69
CA LEU A 39 16.76 2.75 12.02
C LEU A 39 16.98 1.35 12.61
N ALA A 40 17.08 0.30 11.80
CA ALA A 40 17.41 -1.05 12.27
C ALA A 40 18.81 -1.14 12.90
N ARG A 41 19.75 -0.35 12.38
CA ARG A 41 21.12 -0.30 12.90
C ARG A 41 21.29 0.64 14.08
N TRP A 42 20.39 1.60 14.22
CA TRP A 42 20.44 2.59 15.29
C TRP A 42 19.67 2.14 16.55
N LEU A 43 18.51 1.49 16.38
CA LEU A 43 17.68 1.00 17.48
C LEU A 43 18.13 -0.39 17.96
N PRO A 44 18.05 -0.68 19.27
CA PRO A 44 18.15 -2.04 19.76
C PRO A 44 17.10 -2.95 19.10
N PRO A 45 17.39 -4.24 18.81
CA PRO A 45 16.47 -5.11 18.06
C PRO A 45 15.04 -5.17 18.61
N ALA A 46 14.86 -5.27 19.93
CA ALA A 46 13.54 -5.29 20.55
C ALA A 46 12.78 -3.97 20.35
N THR A 47 13.47 -2.83 20.45
CA THR A 47 12.88 -1.50 20.19
C THR A 47 12.53 -1.34 18.71
N TYR A 48 13.38 -1.85 17.80
CA TYR A 48 13.12 -1.84 16.38
C TYR A 48 11.91 -2.70 15.99
N ALA A 49 11.72 -3.86 16.62
CA ALA A 49 10.52 -4.67 16.44
C ALA A 49 9.25 -3.89 16.81
N THR A 50 9.27 -3.20 17.94
CA THR A 50 8.15 -2.33 18.36
C THR A 50 7.96 -1.16 17.39
N PHE A 51 9.06 -0.55 16.93
CA PHE A 51 9.01 0.49 15.90
C PHE A 51 8.34 0.01 14.60
N LEU A 52 8.66 -1.21 14.14
CA LEU A 52 8.01 -1.79 12.96
C LEU A 52 6.52 -2.09 13.19
N SER A 53 6.11 -2.41 14.42
CA SER A 53 4.69 -2.49 14.76
C SER A 53 4.00 -1.13 14.67
N VAL A 54 4.62 -0.07 15.21
CA VAL A 54 4.10 1.30 15.11
C VAL A 54 4.05 1.77 13.65
N TRP A 55 5.13 1.54 12.90
CA TRP A 55 5.20 1.79 11.46
C TRP A 55 4.04 1.10 10.72
N GLY A 56 3.87 -0.20 10.97
CA GLY A 56 2.81 -1.01 10.38
C GLY A 56 1.43 -0.46 10.68
N LEU A 57 1.16 -0.08 11.92
CA LEU A 57 -0.11 0.51 12.33
C LEU A 57 -0.38 1.84 11.60
N VAL A 58 0.58 2.77 11.67
CA VAL A 58 0.43 4.12 11.09
C VAL A 58 0.24 4.05 9.57
N PHE A 59 1.06 3.27 8.88
CA PHE A 59 0.93 3.09 7.42
C PHE A 59 -0.25 2.21 7.02
N GLY A 60 -0.64 1.26 7.85
CA GLY A 60 -1.85 0.45 7.64
C GLY A 60 -3.12 1.28 7.72
N LEU A 61 -3.26 2.11 8.75
CA LEU A 61 -4.36 3.07 8.86
C LEU A 61 -4.28 4.14 7.76
N GLY A 62 -3.06 4.61 7.44
CA GLY A 62 -2.82 5.49 6.30
C GLY A 62 -3.35 4.89 5.00
N SER A 63 -3.07 3.62 4.72
CA SER A 63 -3.59 2.92 3.53
C SER A 63 -5.12 2.88 3.50
N ALA A 64 -5.76 2.62 4.63
CA ALA A 64 -7.21 2.58 4.73
C ALA A 64 -7.84 3.95 4.41
N VAL A 65 -7.35 5.03 5.02
CA VAL A 65 -7.85 6.39 4.75
C VAL A 65 -7.43 6.89 3.35
N GLY A 66 -6.38 6.34 2.77
CA GLY A 66 -5.94 6.63 1.40
C GLY A 66 -6.96 6.28 0.32
N ALA A 67 -8.00 5.50 0.64
CA ALA A 67 -9.11 5.22 -0.25
C ALA A 67 -9.88 6.48 -0.71
N ILE A 68 -9.73 7.60 -0.02
CA ILE A 68 -10.33 8.90 -0.44
C ILE A 68 -9.61 9.50 -1.65
N GLU A 69 -8.32 9.22 -1.85
CA GLU A 69 -7.49 9.84 -2.90
C GLU A 69 -8.07 9.64 -4.32
N PRO A 70 -8.45 8.40 -4.75
CA PRO A 70 -9.05 8.19 -6.07
C PRO A 70 -10.38 8.94 -6.26
N GLU A 71 -11.20 9.01 -5.22
CA GLU A 71 -12.47 9.72 -5.28
C GLU A 71 -12.28 11.24 -5.41
N LEU A 72 -11.34 11.80 -4.65
CA LEU A 72 -10.98 13.21 -4.75
C LEU A 72 -10.37 13.54 -6.11
N ALA A 73 -9.52 12.66 -6.65
CA ALA A 73 -8.97 12.80 -7.99
C ALA A 73 -10.07 12.77 -9.05
N ARG A 74 -11.06 11.87 -8.92
CA ARG A 74 -12.21 11.80 -9.82
C ARG A 74 -13.03 13.09 -9.81
N GLN A 75 -13.32 13.65 -8.62
CA GLN A 75 -14.07 14.90 -8.49
C GLN A 75 -13.29 16.08 -9.08
N ALA A 76 -11.99 16.19 -8.80
CA ALA A 76 -11.14 17.24 -9.33
C ALA A 76 -10.99 17.13 -10.86
N THR A 77 -10.91 15.92 -11.42
CA THR A 77 -10.89 15.70 -12.87
C THR A 77 -12.19 16.15 -13.52
N ARG A 78 -13.34 15.79 -12.96
CA ARG A 78 -14.65 16.22 -13.48
C ARG A 78 -14.79 17.74 -13.46
N ALA A 79 -14.38 18.36 -12.36
CA ALA A 79 -14.39 19.82 -12.24
C ALA A 79 -13.49 20.48 -13.30
N ARG A 80 -12.28 19.96 -13.52
CA ARG A 80 -11.35 20.45 -14.53
C ARG A 80 -11.95 20.36 -15.93
N LEU A 81 -12.55 19.23 -16.29
CA LEU A 81 -13.19 19.03 -17.60
C LEU A 81 -14.41 19.95 -17.80
N ALA A 82 -15.11 20.30 -16.72
CA ALA A 82 -16.21 21.26 -16.74
C ALA A 82 -15.76 22.73 -16.66
N GLY A 83 -14.46 23.02 -16.65
CA GLY A 83 -13.91 24.38 -16.47
C GLY A 83 -14.22 25.00 -15.12
N SER A 84 -14.56 24.17 -14.11
CA SER A 84 -14.95 24.58 -12.75
C SER A 84 -13.89 24.21 -11.71
N ARG A 85 -14.07 24.68 -10.46
CA ARG A 85 -13.22 24.29 -9.33
C ARG A 85 -13.75 23.02 -8.67
N PRO A 86 -12.88 22.19 -8.03
CA PRO A 86 -13.31 21.06 -7.23
C PRO A 86 -14.31 21.49 -6.15
N PRO A 87 -15.37 20.70 -5.88
CA PRO A 87 -16.43 21.07 -4.94
C PRO A 87 -15.96 21.03 -3.48
N ALA A 88 -16.61 21.82 -2.61
CA ALA A 88 -16.39 21.81 -1.16
C ALA A 88 -16.61 20.44 -0.50
N ALA A 89 -17.39 19.56 -1.13
CA ALA A 89 -17.57 18.17 -0.70
C ALA A 89 -16.26 17.39 -0.54
N ALA A 90 -15.17 17.80 -1.21
CA ALA A 90 -13.84 17.23 -0.96
C ALA A 90 -13.41 17.38 0.50
N PHE A 91 -13.72 18.50 1.16
CA PHE A 91 -13.44 18.69 2.58
C PHE A 91 -14.33 17.83 3.48
N GLN A 92 -15.57 17.61 3.10
CA GLN A 92 -16.50 16.77 3.86
C GLN A 92 -16.05 15.29 3.84
N ILE A 93 -15.69 14.77 2.66
CA ILE A 93 -15.13 13.41 2.51
C ILE A 93 -13.85 13.28 3.35
N THR A 94 -12.99 14.28 3.30
CA THR A 94 -11.73 14.31 4.08
C THR A 94 -12.01 14.38 5.58
N GLY A 95 -12.99 15.17 6.02
CA GLY A 95 -13.41 15.26 7.43
C GLY A 95 -13.94 13.94 7.97
N ILE A 96 -14.73 13.21 7.18
CA ILE A 96 -15.24 11.87 7.54
C ILE A 96 -14.07 10.89 7.65
N ALA A 97 -13.14 10.88 6.69
CA ALA A 97 -11.96 10.02 6.74
C ALA A 97 -11.05 10.34 7.92
N LEU A 98 -10.90 11.63 8.25
CA LEU A 98 -10.16 12.07 9.43
C LEU A 98 -10.82 11.54 10.71
N ALA A 99 -12.11 11.74 10.89
CA ALA A 99 -12.84 11.25 12.05
C ALA A 99 -12.72 9.72 12.18
N ALA A 100 -12.90 8.98 11.08
CA ALA A 100 -12.77 7.53 11.05
C ALA A 100 -11.33 7.08 11.40
N GLY A 101 -10.31 7.70 10.82
CA GLY A 101 -8.90 7.39 11.08
C GLY A 101 -8.50 7.68 12.53
N LEU A 102 -8.92 8.83 13.08
CA LEU A 102 -8.66 9.19 14.48
C LEU A 102 -9.37 8.24 15.45
N THR A 103 -10.63 7.90 15.17
CA THR A 103 -11.40 6.94 15.98
C THR A 103 -10.74 5.57 15.95
N ALA A 104 -10.36 5.06 14.77
CA ALA A 104 -9.68 3.77 14.64
C ALA A 104 -8.35 3.76 15.42
N THR A 105 -7.56 4.83 15.33
CA THR A 105 -6.29 4.94 16.07
C THR A 105 -6.52 4.99 17.57
N ALA A 106 -7.53 5.73 18.03
CA ALA A 106 -7.88 5.83 19.44
C ALA A 106 -8.36 4.46 19.97
N VAL A 107 -9.21 3.75 19.23
CA VAL A 107 -9.67 2.40 19.61
C VAL A 107 -8.47 1.46 19.75
N VAL A 108 -7.54 1.45 18.78
CA VAL A 108 -6.31 0.64 18.87
C VAL A 108 -5.50 1.02 20.11
N ALA A 109 -5.34 2.31 20.40
CA ALA A 109 -4.58 2.77 21.56
C ALA A 109 -5.23 2.41 22.92
N LEU A 110 -6.54 2.19 22.97
CA LEU A 110 -7.28 1.83 24.18
C LEU A 110 -7.33 0.32 24.43
N VAL A 111 -7.32 -0.49 23.38
CA VAL A 111 -7.36 -1.96 23.49
C VAL A 111 -5.98 -2.50 23.95
N PRO A 112 -5.91 -3.46 24.89
CA PRO A 112 -4.64 -4.00 25.39
C PRO A 112 -3.69 -4.48 24.31
N ALA A 113 -4.17 -5.22 23.32
CA ALA A 113 -3.39 -5.70 22.18
C ALA A 113 -2.79 -4.56 21.34
N GLY A 114 -3.57 -3.51 21.08
CA GLY A 114 -3.11 -2.33 20.35
C GLY A 114 -2.10 -1.50 21.16
N ARG A 115 -2.30 -1.40 22.48
CA ARG A 115 -1.31 -0.77 23.38
C ARG A 115 0.03 -1.50 23.35
N ALA A 116 0.00 -2.84 23.36
CA ALA A 116 1.20 -3.65 23.20
C ALA A 116 1.92 -3.36 21.88
N ALA A 117 1.17 -3.26 20.77
CA ALA A 117 1.71 -2.90 19.45
C ALA A 117 2.33 -1.48 19.40
N LEU A 118 1.88 -0.57 20.28
CA LEU A 118 2.42 0.78 20.47
C LEU A 118 3.51 0.86 21.53
N GLY A 119 4.00 -0.29 22.04
CA GLY A 119 5.03 -0.35 23.09
C GLY A 119 4.56 0.17 24.45
N GLY A 120 3.25 0.22 24.70
CA GLY A 120 2.66 0.71 25.97
C GLY A 120 2.79 2.22 26.20
N SER A 121 3.37 2.97 25.26
CA SER A 121 3.72 4.39 25.42
C SER A 121 2.57 5.31 24.97
N VAL A 122 2.08 6.16 25.87
CA VAL A 122 1.09 7.20 25.55
C VAL A 122 1.65 8.20 24.51
N THR A 123 2.93 8.55 24.63
CA THR A 123 3.59 9.45 23.66
C THR A 123 3.54 8.88 22.25
N VAL A 124 3.86 7.59 22.10
CA VAL A 124 3.81 6.90 20.79
C VAL A 124 2.37 6.83 20.26
N ALA A 125 1.39 6.59 21.13
CA ALA A 125 -0.03 6.59 20.76
C ALA A 125 -0.48 7.98 20.23
N VAL A 126 -0.12 9.05 20.93
CA VAL A 126 -0.41 10.43 20.47
C VAL A 126 0.28 10.73 19.15
N LEU A 127 1.55 10.35 19.00
CA LEU A 127 2.27 10.50 17.74
C LEU A 127 1.61 9.73 16.59
N ALA A 128 1.09 8.52 16.83
CA ALA A 128 0.35 7.75 15.83
C ALA A 128 -0.94 8.47 15.39
N VAL A 129 -1.70 9.06 16.33
CA VAL A 129 -2.89 9.87 16.02
C VAL A 129 -2.52 11.06 15.13
N VAL A 130 -1.45 11.78 15.49
CA VAL A 130 -0.96 12.92 14.70
C VAL A 130 -0.50 12.50 13.32
N ALA A 131 0.17 11.34 13.19
CA ALA A 131 0.60 10.80 11.89
C ALA A 131 -0.59 10.51 10.96
N VAL A 132 -1.66 9.87 11.48
CA VAL A 132 -2.86 9.57 10.69
C VAL A 132 -3.55 10.85 10.21
N ALA A 133 -3.63 11.89 11.05
CA ALA A 133 -4.12 13.20 10.63
C ALA A 133 -3.28 13.79 9.48
N GLY A 134 -1.96 13.68 9.55
CA GLY A 134 -1.04 14.09 8.49
C GLY A 134 -1.29 13.35 7.18
N PHE A 135 -1.52 12.03 7.22
CA PHE A 135 -1.86 11.22 6.04
C PHE A 135 -3.19 11.64 5.40
N VAL A 136 -4.22 11.91 6.19
CA VAL A 136 -5.51 12.36 5.63
C VAL A 136 -5.35 13.66 4.86
N GLY A 137 -4.62 14.64 5.41
CA GLY A 137 -4.31 15.89 4.70
C GLY A 137 -3.48 15.66 3.43
N GLN A 138 -2.54 14.74 3.48
CA GLN A 138 -1.72 14.37 2.33
C GLN A 138 -2.56 13.75 1.21
N PHE A 139 -3.48 12.82 1.51
CA PHE A 139 -4.34 12.19 0.52
C PHE A 139 -5.34 13.16 -0.08
N LEU A 140 -5.86 14.12 0.69
CA LEU A 140 -6.63 15.23 0.14
C LEU A 140 -5.81 15.98 -0.93
N LEU A 141 -4.60 16.40 -0.58
CA LEU A 141 -3.75 17.18 -1.48
C LEU A 141 -3.38 16.38 -2.73
N ARG A 142 -2.98 15.11 -2.56
CA ARG A 142 -2.61 14.20 -3.65
C ARG A 142 -3.78 13.96 -4.61
N GLY A 143 -4.98 13.71 -4.09
CA GLY A 143 -6.18 13.54 -4.90
C GLY A 143 -6.50 14.78 -5.73
N LEU A 144 -6.44 15.97 -5.12
CA LEU A 144 -6.67 17.24 -5.83
C LEU A 144 -5.60 17.51 -6.90
N LEU A 145 -4.33 17.24 -6.61
CA LEU A 145 -3.23 17.42 -7.58
C LEU A 145 -3.33 16.46 -8.75
N LEU A 146 -3.65 15.20 -8.50
CA LEU A 146 -3.80 14.18 -9.52
C LEU A 146 -4.97 14.52 -10.46
N GLY A 147 -6.13 14.88 -9.90
CA GLY A 147 -7.29 15.28 -10.70
C GLY A 147 -7.09 16.59 -11.47
N ALA A 148 -6.27 17.50 -10.95
CA ALA A 148 -5.88 18.72 -11.66
C ALA A 148 -4.84 18.47 -12.78
N GLY A 149 -4.36 17.22 -12.96
CA GLY A 149 -3.33 16.89 -13.95
C GLY A 149 -1.92 17.34 -13.56
N ARG A 150 -1.68 17.69 -12.29
CA ARG A 150 -0.39 18.23 -11.79
C ARG A 150 0.53 17.09 -11.31
N ALA A 151 0.88 16.17 -12.22
CA ALA A 151 1.66 14.96 -11.93
C ALA A 151 3.02 15.27 -11.26
N GLY A 152 3.71 16.36 -11.64
CA GLY A 152 4.97 16.76 -11.02
C GLY A 152 4.80 17.18 -9.55
N ALA A 153 3.76 17.94 -9.22
CA ALA A 153 3.47 18.34 -7.83
C ALA A 153 3.02 17.13 -6.99
N TYR A 154 2.27 16.21 -7.58
CA TYR A 154 1.91 14.94 -6.94
C TYR A 154 3.15 14.11 -6.59
N GLY A 155 4.07 13.92 -7.56
CA GLY A 155 5.33 13.22 -7.35
C GLY A 155 6.22 13.90 -6.29
N TYR A 156 6.27 15.25 -6.30
CA TYR A 156 6.98 16.01 -5.28
C TYR A 156 6.47 15.70 -3.86
N VAL A 157 5.17 15.66 -3.63
CA VAL A 157 4.60 15.34 -2.31
C VAL A 157 5.07 13.98 -1.82
N ILE A 158 5.06 12.97 -2.69
CA ILE A 158 5.48 11.60 -2.34
C ILE A 158 6.97 11.54 -1.99
N VAL A 159 7.81 12.17 -2.81
CA VAL A 159 9.27 12.14 -2.61
C VAL A 159 9.66 13.01 -1.42
N ALA A 160 9.05 14.20 -1.26
CA ALA A 160 9.35 15.12 -0.16
C ALA A 160 9.06 14.49 1.21
N GLU A 161 7.96 13.75 1.33
CA GLU A 161 7.62 12.98 2.53
C GLU A 161 8.72 11.98 2.90
N ALA A 162 9.13 11.14 1.94
CA ALA A 162 10.12 10.11 2.16
C ALA A 162 11.52 10.71 2.41
N ALA A 163 11.89 11.75 1.66
CA ALA A 163 13.16 12.46 1.81
C ALA A 163 13.23 13.16 3.18
N LEU A 164 12.16 13.82 3.61
CA LEU A 164 12.10 14.48 4.92
C LEU A 164 12.32 13.47 6.05
N ARG A 165 11.66 12.30 5.99
CA ARG A 165 11.90 11.22 6.97
C ARG A 165 13.34 10.74 6.96
N MET A 166 13.92 10.54 5.78
CA MET A 166 15.29 10.09 5.66
C MET A 166 16.29 11.11 6.22
N VAL A 167 16.12 12.39 5.92
CA VAL A 167 16.95 13.47 6.46
C VAL A 167 16.82 13.55 7.98
N LEU A 168 15.59 13.51 8.51
CA LEU A 168 15.35 13.56 9.95
C LEU A 168 15.94 12.34 10.68
N ALA A 169 15.85 11.14 10.08
CA ALA A 169 16.49 9.96 10.64
C ALA A 169 18.01 10.11 10.67
N GLY A 170 18.62 10.61 9.58
CA GLY A 170 20.06 10.91 9.55
C GLY A 170 20.47 11.91 10.63
N VAL A 171 19.73 13.01 10.78
CA VAL A 171 19.97 13.99 11.85
C VAL A 171 19.83 13.34 13.22
N LEU A 172 18.79 12.53 13.44
CA LEU A 172 18.54 11.88 14.72
C LEU A 172 19.68 10.94 15.10
N VAL A 173 20.16 10.12 14.15
CA VAL A 173 21.27 9.17 14.38
C VAL A 173 22.56 9.90 14.74
N VAL A 174 22.83 11.07 14.14
CA VAL A 174 24.05 11.84 14.40
C VAL A 174 23.93 12.67 15.69
N ALA A 175 22.75 13.25 15.96
CA ALA A 175 22.56 14.20 17.05
C ALA A 175 22.30 13.54 18.42
N THR A 176 21.86 12.27 18.46
CA THR A 176 21.48 11.61 19.70
C THR A 176 22.25 10.30 19.96
N ALA A 177 22.88 10.22 21.13
CA ALA A 177 23.56 9.00 21.56
C ALA A 177 22.60 7.93 22.14
N SER A 178 21.34 8.29 22.43
CA SER A 178 20.35 7.41 23.07
C SER A 178 19.20 7.07 22.11
N PRO A 179 19.23 5.88 21.47
CA PRO A 179 18.15 5.40 20.63
C PRO A 179 16.85 5.23 21.41
N SER A 180 15.74 5.83 20.92
CA SER A 180 14.45 5.69 21.57
C SER A 180 13.29 5.57 20.59
N LEU A 181 12.25 4.82 20.96
CA LEU A 181 11.05 4.61 20.16
C LEU A 181 10.29 5.93 19.88
N PRO A 182 10.08 6.85 20.84
CA PRO A 182 9.39 8.10 20.58
C PRO A 182 10.08 8.96 19.52
N TRP A 183 11.41 9.07 19.53
CA TRP A 183 12.16 9.83 18.54
C TRP A 183 12.05 9.20 17.13
N ALA A 184 12.20 7.88 17.03
CA ALA A 184 12.00 7.19 15.77
C ALA A 184 10.57 7.37 15.24
N THR A 185 9.56 7.34 16.12
CA THR A 185 8.17 7.59 15.75
C THR A 185 7.95 9.06 15.33
N ALA A 186 8.59 10.02 15.99
CA ALA A 186 8.51 11.44 15.61
C ALA A 186 9.01 11.69 14.17
N VAL A 187 10.04 10.98 13.72
CA VAL A 187 10.50 11.03 12.32
C VAL A 187 9.38 10.65 11.35
N ILE A 188 8.62 9.59 11.66
CA ILE A 188 7.46 9.21 10.85
C ILE A 188 6.45 10.35 10.78
N VAL A 189 6.08 10.88 11.96
CA VAL A 189 5.04 11.91 12.11
C VAL A 189 5.38 13.17 11.33
N ILE A 190 6.58 13.69 11.52
CA ILE A 190 7.02 14.92 10.83
C ILE A 190 6.99 14.71 9.31
N GLY A 191 7.44 13.54 8.83
CA GLY A 191 7.37 13.19 7.42
C GLY A 191 5.96 13.21 6.84
N CYS A 192 4.94 12.76 7.62
CA CYS A 192 3.54 12.81 7.18
C CYS A 192 3.02 14.22 6.86
N TYR A 193 3.76 15.27 7.23
CA TYR A 193 3.43 16.67 6.99
C TYR A 193 4.30 17.33 5.90
N GLY A 194 5.10 16.56 5.16
CA GLY A 194 5.91 17.04 4.04
C GLY A 194 5.13 17.72 2.91
N TRP A 195 3.82 17.60 2.90
CA TRP A 195 2.89 18.22 1.94
C TRP A 195 2.54 19.68 2.28
N LEU A 196 2.78 20.15 3.50
CA LEU A 196 2.37 21.48 3.97
C LEU A 196 2.80 22.65 3.07
N PRO A 197 4.00 22.67 2.46
CA PRO A 197 4.40 23.75 1.55
C PRO A 197 3.45 23.95 0.36
N LEU A 198 2.79 22.88 -0.10
CA LEU A 198 1.82 22.93 -1.20
C LEU A 198 0.36 23.08 -0.74
N ALA A 199 0.10 23.06 0.58
CA ALA A 199 -1.26 23.09 1.11
C ALA A 199 -2.03 24.35 0.68
N VAL A 200 -1.47 25.53 0.92
CA VAL A 200 -2.17 26.81 0.69
C VAL A 200 -2.56 27.01 -0.77
N PRO A 201 -1.64 26.87 -1.76
CA PRO A 201 -2.01 27.10 -3.15
C PRO A 201 -3.01 26.06 -3.67
N VAL A 202 -2.96 24.80 -3.20
CA VAL A 202 -3.88 23.76 -3.65
C VAL A 202 -5.25 23.91 -3.00
N LEU A 203 -5.32 24.15 -1.70
CA LEU A 203 -6.60 24.30 -1.00
C LEU A 203 -7.37 25.55 -1.45
N ARG A 204 -6.68 26.63 -1.84
CA ARG A 204 -7.31 27.83 -2.43
C ARG A 204 -7.94 27.55 -3.80
N SER A 205 -7.56 26.46 -4.48
CA SER A 205 -8.17 26.09 -5.77
C SER A 205 -9.53 25.39 -5.64
N VAL A 206 -9.93 24.98 -4.42
CA VAL A 206 -11.23 24.37 -4.17
C VAL A 206 -12.33 25.41 -4.13
N SER A 207 -13.48 25.14 -4.73
CA SER A 207 -14.67 26.01 -4.68
C SER A 207 -15.25 26.05 -3.26
N ARG A 208 -15.88 27.15 -2.92
CA ARG A 208 -16.71 27.24 -1.71
C ARG A 208 -18.14 26.76 -1.94
N ASP A 209 -18.54 26.59 -3.20
CA ASP A 209 -19.87 26.13 -3.55
C ASP A 209 -20.01 24.62 -3.33
N GLU A 210 -21.14 24.21 -2.75
CA GLU A 210 -21.50 22.81 -2.59
C GLU A 210 -21.91 22.23 -3.95
N GLY A 211 -20.92 21.64 -4.66
CA GLY A 211 -21.23 20.88 -5.87
C GLY A 211 -22.06 19.63 -5.54
N ARG A 212 -22.94 19.24 -6.47
CA ARG A 212 -23.74 18.00 -6.31
C ARG A 212 -22.83 16.77 -6.33
N VAL A 213 -22.66 16.12 -5.19
CA VAL A 213 -21.98 14.83 -5.04
C VAL A 213 -23.02 13.75 -4.83
N SER A 214 -22.91 12.67 -5.60
CA SER A 214 -23.70 11.47 -5.35
C SER A 214 -23.11 10.71 -4.15
N TRP A 215 -23.52 11.07 -2.95
CA TRP A 215 -22.98 10.53 -1.69
C TRP A 215 -23.05 9.00 -1.64
N GLY A 216 -24.14 8.38 -2.15
CA GLY A 216 -24.28 6.93 -2.16
C GLY A 216 -23.17 6.23 -2.97
N ALA A 217 -22.89 6.71 -4.18
CA ALA A 217 -21.85 6.12 -5.02
C ALA A 217 -20.45 6.38 -4.45
N ALA A 218 -20.18 7.59 -3.94
CA ALA A 218 -18.91 7.94 -3.32
C ALA A 218 -18.67 7.10 -2.05
N ALA A 219 -19.66 6.99 -1.17
CA ALA A 219 -19.58 6.19 0.06
C ALA A 219 -19.34 4.71 -0.25
N HIS A 220 -20.06 4.13 -1.21
CA HIS A 220 -19.87 2.73 -1.61
C HIS A 220 -18.43 2.46 -2.08
N THR A 221 -17.89 3.30 -2.98
CA THR A 221 -16.54 3.12 -3.53
C THR A 221 -15.48 3.34 -2.45
N VAL A 222 -15.57 4.42 -1.67
CA VAL A 222 -14.59 4.73 -0.62
C VAL A 222 -14.60 3.67 0.47
N THR A 223 -15.78 3.17 0.87
CA THR A 223 -15.88 2.11 1.88
C THR A 223 -15.29 0.80 1.37
N ALA A 224 -15.64 0.36 0.16
CA ALA A 224 -15.11 -0.88 -0.40
C ALA A 224 -13.59 -0.83 -0.58
N LEU A 225 -13.06 0.27 -1.14
CA LEU A 225 -11.61 0.46 -1.30
C LEU A 225 -10.93 0.63 0.06
N GLY A 226 -11.54 1.33 1.01
CA GLY A 226 -11.02 1.49 2.37
C GLY A 226 -10.91 0.16 3.11
N CYS A 227 -11.94 -0.68 3.05
CA CYS A 227 -11.90 -2.03 3.59
C CYS A 227 -10.83 -2.89 2.89
N ALA A 228 -10.77 -2.85 1.56
CA ALA A 228 -9.76 -3.60 0.80
C ALA A 228 -8.34 -3.15 1.16
N ASN A 229 -8.10 -1.84 1.25
CA ASN A 229 -6.80 -1.29 1.64
C ASN A 229 -6.43 -1.62 3.09
N ALA A 230 -7.38 -1.55 4.03
CA ALA A 230 -7.16 -1.95 5.43
C ALA A 230 -6.75 -3.42 5.55
N LEU A 231 -7.50 -4.31 4.89
CA LEU A 231 -7.23 -5.75 4.90
C LEU A 231 -5.93 -6.10 4.19
N SER A 232 -5.64 -5.49 3.04
CA SER A 232 -4.35 -5.67 2.35
C SER A 232 -3.19 -5.17 3.21
N ALA A 233 -3.38 -4.06 3.91
CA ALA A 233 -2.37 -3.51 4.80
C ALA A 233 -2.04 -4.46 5.97
N LEU A 234 -3.00 -5.21 6.49
CA LEU A 234 -2.75 -6.24 7.52
C LEU A 234 -1.78 -7.33 7.04
N VAL A 235 -1.82 -7.66 5.76
CA VAL A 235 -0.91 -8.65 5.15
C VAL A 235 0.42 -8.01 4.75
N LEU A 236 0.39 -6.80 4.20
CA LEU A 236 1.54 -6.14 3.57
C LEU A 236 2.33 -5.28 4.56
N THR A 237 1.68 -4.34 5.22
CA THR A 237 2.35 -3.24 5.95
C THR A 237 2.18 -3.35 7.45
N ALA A 238 0.97 -3.65 7.91
CA ALA A 238 0.63 -3.76 9.32
C ALA A 238 0.84 -5.18 9.88
N PHE A 239 1.48 -6.07 9.12
CA PHE A 239 1.76 -7.42 9.57
C PHE A 239 2.53 -7.47 10.91
N PRO A 240 3.60 -6.65 11.13
CA PRO A 240 4.26 -6.59 12.43
C PRO A 240 3.31 -6.18 13.57
N THR A 241 2.39 -5.24 13.30
CA THR A 241 1.36 -4.83 14.27
C THR A 241 0.43 -5.98 14.62
N LEU A 242 -0.06 -6.70 13.60
CA LEU A 242 -0.93 -7.85 13.77
C LEU A 242 -0.25 -8.94 14.60
N VAL A 243 1.00 -9.29 14.28
CA VAL A 243 1.78 -10.29 15.04
C VAL A 243 1.92 -9.85 16.48
N THR A 244 2.38 -8.62 16.74
CA THR A 244 2.57 -8.11 18.10
C THR A 244 1.25 -8.05 18.88
N ALA A 245 0.14 -7.72 18.24
CA ALA A 245 -1.17 -7.67 18.87
C ALA A 245 -1.70 -9.05 19.29
N VAL A 246 -1.35 -10.12 18.56
CA VAL A 246 -1.85 -11.49 18.82
C VAL A 246 -0.92 -12.29 19.70
N VAL A 247 0.40 -12.22 19.46
CA VAL A 247 1.39 -13.07 20.19
C VAL A 247 2.19 -12.30 21.22
N GLY A 248 2.01 -10.98 21.31
CA GLY A 248 2.77 -10.11 22.20
C GLY A 248 4.11 -9.69 21.61
N SER A 249 4.87 -8.88 22.40
CA SER A 249 6.22 -8.44 22.03
C SER A 249 7.24 -9.50 22.46
N ALA A 250 8.12 -9.90 21.54
CA ALA A 250 9.23 -10.79 21.83
C ALA A 250 10.47 -10.34 21.04
N SER A 251 11.66 -10.54 21.62
CA SER A 251 12.92 -10.18 20.96
C SER A 251 13.16 -10.96 19.66
N SER A 252 12.68 -12.20 19.56
CA SER A 252 12.74 -13.04 18.37
C SER A 252 11.96 -12.46 17.17
N LEU A 253 10.95 -11.64 17.42
CA LEU A 253 10.17 -10.99 16.35
C LEU A 253 10.98 -9.93 15.57
N ALA A 254 12.06 -9.41 16.13
CA ALA A 254 12.89 -8.42 15.43
C ALA A 254 13.46 -8.97 14.12
N THR A 255 14.02 -10.18 14.15
CA THR A 255 14.55 -10.86 12.96
C THR A 255 13.45 -11.17 11.95
N LEU A 256 12.29 -11.70 12.42
CA LEU A 256 11.14 -11.94 11.55
C LEU A 256 10.69 -10.64 10.82
N PHE A 257 10.56 -9.54 11.56
CA PHE A 257 10.08 -8.28 10.99
C PHE A 257 11.07 -7.67 9.99
N VAL A 258 12.37 -7.83 10.24
CA VAL A 258 13.42 -7.47 9.26
C VAL A 258 13.29 -8.32 8.00
N VAL A 259 13.10 -9.63 8.13
CA VAL A 259 12.92 -10.54 6.99
C VAL A 259 11.65 -10.21 6.21
N VAL A 260 10.52 -9.94 6.87
CA VAL A 260 9.29 -9.49 6.22
C VAL A 260 9.48 -8.13 5.52
N THR A 261 10.29 -7.23 6.09
CA THR A 261 10.63 -5.95 5.44
C THR A 261 11.49 -6.18 4.19
N LEU A 262 12.48 -7.05 4.23
CA LEU A 262 13.27 -7.46 3.08
C LEU A 262 12.38 -8.09 1.98
N ALA A 263 11.45 -8.93 2.40
CA ALA A 263 10.52 -9.61 1.50
C ALA A 263 9.57 -8.66 0.74
N ARG A 264 9.51 -7.38 1.07
CA ARG A 264 8.77 -6.36 0.29
C ARG A 264 9.50 -5.87 -0.96
N LEU A 265 10.79 -6.13 -1.12
CA LEU A 265 11.54 -5.67 -2.29
C LEU A 265 10.93 -6.12 -3.62
N PRO A 266 10.49 -7.38 -3.80
CA PRO A 266 9.79 -7.80 -5.02
C PRO A 266 8.52 -6.99 -5.29
N LEU A 267 7.76 -6.62 -4.23
CA LEU A 267 6.53 -5.82 -4.36
C LEU A 267 6.84 -4.41 -4.87
N VAL A 268 7.91 -3.79 -4.35
CA VAL A 268 8.38 -2.48 -4.81
C VAL A 268 8.82 -2.54 -6.27
N ALA A 269 9.57 -3.58 -6.66
CA ALA A 269 10.01 -3.77 -8.04
C ALA A 269 8.83 -3.96 -9.01
N LEU A 270 7.71 -4.53 -8.54
CA LEU A 270 6.50 -4.74 -9.33
C LEU A 270 5.58 -3.50 -9.41
N SER A 271 5.83 -2.46 -8.62
CA SER A 271 4.94 -1.29 -8.55
C SER A 271 4.65 -0.61 -9.90
N PRO A 272 5.60 -0.50 -10.89
CA PRO A 272 5.28 0.03 -12.20
C PRO A 272 4.31 -0.87 -12.99
N VAL A 273 4.45 -2.18 -12.86
CA VAL A 273 3.56 -3.16 -13.52
C VAL A 273 2.16 -3.06 -12.93
N GLN A 274 2.05 -2.90 -11.61
CA GLN A 274 0.76 -2.70 -10.93
C GLN A 274 0.06 -1.42 -11.40
N ALA A 275 0.79 -0.33 -11.59
CA ALA A 275 0.23 0.92 -12.10
C ALA A 275 -0.36 0.78 -13.51
N MET A 276 0.23 -0.09 -14.34
CA MET A 276 -0.24 -0.36 -15.70
C MET A 276 -1.34 -1.44 -15.75
N ALA A 277 -1.49 -2.26 -14.73
CA ALA A 277 -2.40 -3.41 -14.75
C ALA A 277 -3.88 -2.99 -14.91
N VAL A 278 -4.32 -1.94 -14.23
CA VAL A 278 -5.71 -1.44 -14.32
C VAL A 278 -6.01 -0.90 -15.73
N PRO A 279 -5.24 0.03 -16.33
CA PRO A 279 -5.47 0.50 -17.69
C PRO A 279 -5.47 -0.62 -18.73
N ILE A 280 -4.51 -1.57 -18.64
CA ILE A 280 -4.42 -2.70 -19.58
C ILE A 280 -5.66 -3.59 -19.47
N ALA A 281 -6.04 -3.99 -18.25
CA ALA A 281 -7.21 -4.82 -18.04
C ALA A 281 -8.51 -4.13 -18.50
N THR A 282 -8.66 -2.82 -18.21
CA THR A 282 -9.80 -2.02 -18.67
C THR A 282 -9.87 -1.98 -20.19
N GLY A 283 -8.75 -1.76 -20.88
CA GLY A 283 -8.66 -1.75 -22.34
C GLY A 283 -9.04 -3.09 -22.96
N LEU A 284 -8.63 -4.22 -22.36
CA LEU A 284 -8.99 -5.56 -22.83
C LEU A 284 -10.49 -5.86 -22.67
N VAL A 285 -11.09 -5.42 -21.55
CA VAL A 285 -12.53 -5.60 -21.28
C VAL A 285 -13.38 -4.79 -22.26
N HIS A 286 -13.06 -3.50 -22.42
CA HIS A 286 -13.82 -2.63 -23.34
C HIS A 286 -13.61 -3.01 -24.81
N GLY A 287 -12.46 -3.59 -25.15
CA GLY A 287 -12.17 -4.07 -26.50
C GLY A 287 -12.76 -5.44 -26.84
N GLY A 288 -13.60 -6.04 -25.98
CA GLY A 288 -14.19 -7.36 -26.22
C GLY A 288 -13.16 -8.50 -26.31
N ARG A 289 -12.00 -8.37 -25.64
CA ARG A 289 -10.89 -9.34 -25.66
C ARG A 289 -10.77 -10.10 -24.34
N SER A 290 -11.89 -10.62 -23.86
CA SER A 290 -11.96 -11.37 -22.58
C SER A 290 -11.11 -12.65 -22.56
N HIS A 291 -10.96 -13.32 -23.72
CA HIS A 291 -10.09 -14.50 -23.86
C HIS A 291 -8.60 -14.14 -23.67
N VAL A 292 -8.17 -12.93 -24.15
CA VAL A 292 -6.81 -12.43 -23.92
C VAL A 292 -6.59 -12.12 -22.44
N LEU A 293 -7.60 -11.50 -21.79
CA LEU A 293 -7.58 -11.23 -20.36
C LEU A 293 -7.44 -12.52 -19.54
N LEU A 294 -8.20 -13.56 -19.87
CA LEU A 294 -8.10 -14.86 -19.19
C LEU A 294 -6.70 -15.49 -19.38
N GLY A 295 -6.18 -15.45 -20.61
CA GLY A 295 -4.82 -15.92 -20.90
C GLY A 295 -3.74 -15.16 -20.11
N LEU A 296 -3.90 -13.83 -19.96
CA LEU A 296 -3.02 -13.00 -19.16
C LEU A 296 -3.08 -13.38 -17.68
N VAL A 297 -4.28 -13.55 -17.13
CA VAL A 297 -4.47 -13.96 -15.72
C VAL A 297 -3.80 -15.31 -15.45
N LEU A 298 -3.99 -16.30 -16.32
CA LEU A 298 -3.35 -17.61 -16.14
C LEU A 298 -1.82 -17.54 -16.20
N ARG A 299 -1.26 -16.72 -17.11
CA ARG A 299 0.19 -16.45 -17.16
C ARG A 299 0.69 -15.77 -15.88
N LEU A 300 -0.08 -14.83 -15.33
CA LEU A 300 0.26 -14.17 -14.04
C LEU A 300 0.24 -15.17 -12.88
N CYS A 301 -0.69 -16.13 -12.86
CA CYS A 301 -0.70 -17.20 -11.87
C CYS A 301 0.59 -18.03 -11.93
N VAL A 302 0.97 -18.48 -13.13
CA VAL A 302 2.20 -19.27 -13.33
C VAL A 302 3.44 -18.46 -12.99
N ALA A 303 3.49 -17.21 -13.43
CA ALA A 303 4.63 -16.31 -13.16
C ALA A 303 4.80 -16.06 -11.65
N ALA A 304 3.72 -15.89 -10.89
CA ALA A 304 3.79 -15.71 -9.44
C ALA A 304 4.40 -16.94 -8.73
N VAL A 305 3.98 -18.16 -9.12
CA VAL A 305 4.52 -19.40 -8.56
C VAL A 305 5.98 -19.60 -8.97
N ALA A 306 6.31 -19.37 -10.24
CA ALA A 306 7.69 -19.46 -10.72
C ALA A 306 8.61 -18.45 -9.99
N ALA A 307 8.16 -17.19 -9.84
CA ALA A 307 8.87 -16.16 -9.09
C ALA A 307 9.02 -16.55 -7.62
N ALA A 308 8.00 -17.15 -6.99
CA ALA A 308 8.08 -17.64 -5.63
C ALA A 308 9.16 -18.72 -5.47
N GLY A 309 9.26 -19.66 -6.41
CA GLY A 309 10.32 -20.68 -6.44
C GLY A 309 11.71 -20.07 -6.60
N VAL A 310 11.88 -19.19 -7.60
CA VAL A 310 13.19 -18.56 -7.89
C VAL A 310 13.65 -17.65 -6.74
N LEU A 311 12.77 -16.75 -6.26
CA LEU A 311 13.13 -15.83 -5.18
C LEU A 311 13.20 -16.53 -3.82
N GLY A 312 12.44 -17.60 -3.61
CA GLY A 312 12.59 -18.47 -2.45
C GLY A 312 13.97 -19.14 -2.42
N ALA A 313 14.41 -19.72 -3.54
CA ALA A 313 15.74 -20.29 -3.68
C ALA A 313 16.84 -19.23 -3.49
N ALA A 314 16.72 -18.06 -4.13
CA ALA A 314 17.65 -16.95 -3.93
C ALA A 314 17.69 -16.49 -2.47
N GLY A 315 16.53 -16.44 -1.80
CA GLY A 315 16.40 -16.13 -0.38
C GLY A 315 17.11 -17.13 0.54
N TRP A 316 17.09 -18.39 0.18
CA TRP A 316 17.83 -19.41 0.92
C TRP A 316 19.33 -19.18 0.90
N TRP A 317 19.90 -18.87 -0.28
CA TRP A 317 21.34 -18.72 -0.45
C TRP A 317 21.87 -17.34 -0.09
N LEU A 318 21.17 -16.28 -0.49
CA LEU A 318 21.62 -14.90 -0.36
C LEU A 318 20.94 -14.15 0.79
N GLY A 319 19.81 -14.66 1.28
CA GLY A 319 18.96 -13.97 2.25
C GLY A 319 19.65 -13.60 3.56
N PRO A 320 20.31 -14.54 4.25
CA PRO A 320 21.01 -14.24 5.50
C PRO A 320 22.09 -13.16 5.33
N TRP A 321 22.85 -13.22 4.22
CA TRP A 321 23.84 -12.19 3.86
C TRP A 321 23.16 -10.83 3.63
N ALA A 322 22.08 -10.79 2.87
CA ALA A 322 21.36 -9.55 2.57
C ALA A 322 20.75 -8.91 3.83
N VAL A 323 20.21 -9.72 4.74
CA VAL A 323 19.70 -9.24 6.04
C VAL A 323 20.81 -8.58 6.85
N ARG A 324 21.97 -9.23 7.00
CA ARG A 324 23.11 -8.68 7.74
C ARG A 324 23.67 -7.42 7.05
N LEU A 325 23.76 -7.43 5.72
CA LEU A 325 24.25 -6.29 4.94
C LEU A 325 23.33 -5.06 5.08
N LEU A 326 22.03 -5.23 5.04
CA LEU A 326 21.09 -4.11 5.01
C LEU A 326 20.68 -3.64 6.43
N PHE A 327 20.45 -4.57 7.35
CA PHE A 327 19.90 -4.27 8.67
C PHE A 327 20.92 -4.37 9.81
N GLY A 328 22.07 -5.00 9.57
CA GLY A 328 23.17 -5.11 10.54
C GLY A 328 23.38 -6.53 11.07
N ALA A 329 24.56 -6.75 11.66
CA ALA A 329 24.99 -8.06 12.16
C ALA A 329 24.18 -8.58 13.36
N SER A 330 23.39 -7.73 14.01
CA SER A 330 22.52 -8.11 15.13
C SER A 330 21.33 -8.98 14.71
N TYR A 331 21.05 -9.08 13.41
CA TYR A 331 19.94 -9.86 12.85
C TYR A 331 20.48 -11.11 12.16
N ASP A 332 20.37 -12.25 12.85
CA ASP A 332 20.74 -13.55 12.30
C ASP A 332 19.49 -14.29 11.82
N ALA A 333 19.22 -14.19 10.51
CA ALA A 333 18.03 -14.76 9.90
C ALA A 333 18.32 -16.17 9.38
N PRO A 334 17.57 -17.20 9.82
CA PRO A 334 17.66 -18.53 9.24
C PRO A 334 17.36 -18.51 7.73
N PRO A 335 18.13 -19.24 6.87
CA PRO A 335 17.87 -19.27 5.42
C PRO A 335 16.43 -19.63 5.06
N ALA A 336 15.84 -20.61 5.76
CA ALA A 336 14.46 -21.00 5.55
C ALA A 336 13.46 -19.86 5.80
N MET A 337 13.68 -19.03 6.82
CA MET A 337 12.81 -17.90 7.13
C MET A 337 12.79 -16.90 5.97
N VAL A 338 13.96 -16.57 5.42
CA VAL A 338 14.08 -15.63 4.30
C VAL A 338 13.48 -16.23 3.03
N ALA A 339 13.75 -17.50 2.75
CA ALA A 339 13.22 -18.20 1.58
C ALA A 339 11.67 -18.21 1.56
N TRP A 340 11.06 -18.62 2.65
CA TRP A 340 9.59 -18.66 2.74
C TRP A 340 8.94 -17.28 2.71
N ALA A 341 9.56 -16.28 3.34
CA ALA A 341 9.05 -14.91 3.32
C ALA A 341 9.10 -14.32 1.90
N LEU A 342 10.21 -14.51 1.14
CA LEU A 342 10.32 -14.04 -0.23
C LEU A 342 9.36 -14.78 -1.17
N ALA A 343 9.22 -16.11 -1.03
CA ALA A 343 8.26 -16.89 -1.80
C ALA A 343 6.82 -16.40 -1.56
N SER A 344 6.44 -16.19 -0.30
CA SER A 344 5.12 -15.66 0.06
C SER A 344 4.87 -14.27 -0.55
N SER A 345 5.88 -13.39 -0.53
CA SER A 345 5.77 -12.05 -1.13
C SER A 345 5.52 -12.08 -2.63
N CYS A 346 6.06 -13.06 -3.35
CA CYS A 346 5.77 -13.23 -4.78
C CYS A 346 4.31 -13.63 -5.02
N LEU A 347 3.75 -14.49 -4.16
CA LEU A 347 2.33 -14.83 -4.22
C LEU A 347 1.45 -13.61 -3.91
N VAL A 348 1.82 -12.81 -2.91
CA VAL A 348 1.15 -11.55 -2.59
C VAL A 348 1.22 -10.57 -3.77
N ALA A 349 2.36 -10.50 -4.48
CA ALA A 349 2.50 -9.70 -5.69
C ALA A 349 1.53 -10.15 -6.79
N GLY A 350 1.37 -11.46 -6.99
CA GLY A 350 0.35 -12.03 -7.87
C GLY A 350 -1.07 -11.62 -7.46
N ALA A 351 -1.39 -11.70 -6.16
CA ALA A 351 -2.70 -11.29 -5.64
C ALA A 351 -2.98 -9.79 -5.88
N LEU A 352 -1.96 -8.92 -5.77
CA LEU A 352 -2.07 -7.48 -6.09
C LEU A 352 -2.38 -7.24 -7.57
N LEU A 353 -1.77 -8.00 -8.49
CA LEU A 353 -2.06 -7.90 -9.92
C LEU A 353 -3.48 -8.39 -10.24
N HIS A 354 -3.93 -9.48 -9.61
CA HIS A 354 -5.31 -9.95 -9.71
C HIS A 354 -6.30 -8.93 -9.15
N ALA A 355 -5.98 -8.29 -8.02
CA ALA A 355 -6.81 -7.21 -7.46
C ALA A 355 -6.96 -6.04 -8.45
N ALA A 356 -5.89 -5.67 -9.17
CA ALA A 356 -5.96 -4.64 -10.20
C ALA A 356 -6.92 -5.01 -11.35
N VAL A 357 -6.96 -6.28 -11.77
CA VAL A 357 -7.93 -6.78 -12.75
C VAL A 357 -9.36 -6.69 -12.20
N LEU A 358 -9.59 -7.11 -10.94
CA LEU A 358 -10.92 -7.02 -10.31
C LEU A 358 -11.39 -5.57 -10.17
N ILE A 359 -10.48 -4.63 -9.90
CA ILE A 359 -10.78 -3.19 -9.89
C ILE A 359 -11.17 -2.70 -11.30
N ALA A 360 -10.44 -3.13 -12.33
CA ALA A 360 -10.73 -2.76 -13.72
C ALA A 360 -12.13 -3.20 -14.18
N VAL A 361 -12.60 -4.35 -13.70
CA VAL A 361 -13.97 -4.86 -13.97
C VAL A 361 -14.99 -4.40 -12.92
N GLN A 362 -14.64 -3.43 -12.09
CA GLN A 362 -15.49 -2.80 -11.06
C GLN A 362 -16.05 -3.77 -10.00
N ARG A 363 -15.37 -4.89 -9.76
CA ARG A 363 -15.76 -5.89 -8.74
C ARG A 363 -15.06 -5.63 -7.40
N TYR A 364 -15.24 -4.44 -6.82
CA TYR A 364 -14.52 -3.99 -5.61
C TYR A 364 -14.70 -4.92 -4.40
N TRP A 365 -15.89 -5.50 -4.21
CA TRP A 365 -16.14 -6.43 -3.10
C TRP A 365 -15.40 -7.76 -3.23
N LEU A 366 -15.07 -8.18 -4.44
CA LEU A 366 -14.19 -9.35 -4.64
C LEU A 366 -12.75 -9.02 -4.21
N VAL A 367 -12.32 -7.77 -4.35
CA VAL A 367 -11.03 -7.31 -3.80
C VAL A 367 -11.04 -7.34 -2.27
N VAL A 368 -12.15 -6.95 -1.64
CA VAL A 368 -12.32 -7.09 -0.18
C VAL A 368 -12.24 -8.57 0.23
N ALA A 369 -12.94 -9.46 -0.48
CA ALA A 369 -12.98 -10.88 -0.18
C ALA A 369 -11.60 -11.55 -0.25
N LEU A 370 -10.81 -11.26 -1.29
CA LEU A 370 -9.45 -11.83 -1.41
C LEU A 370 -8.53 -11.39 -0.27
N TRP A 371 -8.58 -10.11 0.14
CA TRP A 371 -7.75 -9.62 1.23
C TRP A 371 -8.28 -10.06 2.60
N ALA A 372 -9.60 -10.24 2.75
CA ALA A 372 -10.20 -10.85 3.93
C ALA A 372 -9.74 -12.30 4.10
N ALA A 373 -9.64 -13.07 3.02
CA ALA A 373 -9.08 -14.42 3.05
C ALA A 373 -7.61 -14.41 3.51
N GLY A 374 -6.78 -13.51 2.98
CA GLY A 374 -5.38 -13.37 3.39
C GLY A 374 -5.24 -12.94 4.86
N ALA A 375 -5.96 -11.90 5.27
CA ALA A 375 -5.92 -11.40 6.65
C ALA A 375 -6.47 -12.44 7.66
N GLY A 376 -7.57 -13.10 7.32
CA GLY A 376 -8.14 -14.19 8.12
C GLY A 376 -7.17 -15.36 8.28
N ALA A 377 -6.51 -15.76 7.17
CA ALA A 377 -5.49 -16.79 7.20
C ALA A 377 -4.27 -16.40 8.05
N ALA A 378 -3.85 -15.12 8.03
CA ALA A 378 -2.81 -14.61 8.92
C ALA A 378 -3.19 -14.79 10.40
N VAL A 379 -4.40 -14.36 10.78
CA VAL A 379 -4.90 -14.49 12.15
C VAL A 379 -4.98 -15.96 12.57
N LEU A 380 -5.55 -16.82 11.74
CA LEU A 380 -5.64 -18.25 12.00
C LEU A 380 -4.24 -18.87 12.12
N GLY A 381 -3.30 -18.51 11.25
CA GLY A 381 -1.91 -18.96 11.34
C GLY A 381 -1.24 -18.55 12.66
N LEU A 382 -1.49 -17.32 13.15
CA LEU A 382 -0.99 -16.87 14.44
C LEU A 382 -1.61 -17.61 15.63
N LEU A 383 -2.90 -17.94 15.56
CA LEU A 383 -3.62 -18.56 16.67
C LEU A 383 -3.41 -20.08 16.74
N LEU A 384 -3.35 -20.74 15.58
CA LEU A 384 -3.37 -22.21 15.49
C LEU A 384 -1.96 -22.84 15.41
N THR A 385 -0.94 -22.08 14.98
CA THR A 385 0.43 -22.63 14.89
C THR A 385 1.05 -22.74 16.27
N PRO A 386 1.51 -23.93 16.71
CA PRO A 386 2.27 -24.07 17.94
C PRO A 386 3.70 -23.57 17.74
N GLY A 387 4.38 -23.23 18.84
CA GLY A 387 5.81 -22.87 18.83
C GLY A 387 6.10 -21.41 19.17
N PRO A 388 7.35 -20.97 18.99
CA PRO A 388 7.79 -19.64 19.35
C PRO A 388 7.17 -18.56 18.46
N PRO A 389 7.10 -17.29 18.93
CA PRO A 389 6.44 -16.18 18.24
C PRO A 389 6.89 -15.93 16.80
N ASP A 390 8.19 -16.05 16.54
CA ASP A 390 8.79 -15.86 15.20
C ASP A 390 8.37 -16.96 14.23
N GLN A 391 8.30 -18.22 14.66
CA GLN A 391 7.79 -19.32 13.83
C GLN A 391 6.30 -19.14 13.52
N ARG A 392 5.50 -18.81 14.55
CA ARG A 392 4.06 -18.50 14.37
C ARG A 392 3.85 -17.36 13.38
N GLY A 393 4.65 -16.30 13.51
CA GLY A 393 4.61 -15.16 12.59
C GLY A 393 5.02 -15.54 11.16
N LEU A 394 6.07 -16.35 10.97
CA LEU A 394 6.47 -16.80 9.64
C LEU A 394 5.37 -17.64 8.98
N VAL A 395 4.82 -18.64 9.68
CA VAL A 395 3.73 -19.47 9.16
C VAL A 395 2.53 -18.59 8.79
N ALA A 396 2.15 -17.66 9.68
CA ALA A 396 1.05 -16.73 9.42
C ALA A 396 1.28 -15.89 8.15
N PHE A 397 2.51 -15.40 7.93
CA PHE A 397 2.85 -14.63 6.72
C PHE A 397 2.74 -15.49 5.45
N VAL A 398 3.24 -16.72 5.49
CA VAL A 398 3.20 -17.66 4.35
C VAL A 398 1.75 -18.06 4.03
N VAL A 399 0.98 -18.39 5.04
CA VAL A 399 -0.42 -18.81 4.85
C VAL A 399 -1.27 -17.63 4.37
N ALA A 400 -1.02 -16.41 4.87
CA ALA A 400 -1.69 -15.19 4.41
C ALA A 400 -1.47 -14.93 2.92
N GLY A 401 -0.21 -14.96 2.46
CA GLY A 401 0.13 -14.76 1.06
C GLY A 401 -0.45 -15.84 0.15
N SER A 402 -0.37 -17.09 0.58
CA SER A 402 -0.92 -18.23 -0.16
C SER A 402 -2.45 -18.15 -0.28
N ALA A 403 -3.14 -17.82 0.82
CA ALA A 403 -4.60 -17.70 0.84
C ALA A 403 -5.09 -16.52 0.00
N ALA A 404 -4.43 -15.36 0.10
CA ALA A 404 -4.75 -14.19 -0.72
C ALA A 404 -4.57 -14.52 -2.21
N TRP A 405 -3.45 -15.16 -2.59
CA TRP A 405 -3.19 -15.52 -3.97
C TRP A 405 -4.18 -16.56 -4.50
N LEU A 406 -4.43 -17.66 -3.79
CA LEU A 406 -5.39 -18.69 -4.20
C LEU A 406 -6.79 -18.12 -4.35
N CYS A 407 -7.27 -17.37 -3.36
CA CYS A 407 -8.57 -16.71 -3.42
C CYS A 407 -8.65 -15.76 -4.62
N SER A 408 -7.64 -14.92 -4.83
CA SER A 408 -7.61 -13.98 -5.95
C SER A 408 -7.61 -14.68 -7.31
N ALA A 409 -6.87 -15.78 -7.47
CA ALA A 409 -6.83 -16.55 -8.69
C ALA A 409 -8.21 -17.15 -9.04
N VAL A 410 -8.90 -17.73 -8.06
CA VAL A 410 -10.26 -18.25 -8.24
C VAL A 410 -11.24 -17.14 -8.63
N LEU A 411 -11.22 -16.01 -7.90
CA LEU A 411 -12.15 -14.91 -8.11
C LEU A 411 -11.93 -14.24 -9.47
N VAL A 412 -10.67 -14.01 -9.87
CA VAL A 412 -10.38 -13.32 -11.14
C VAL A 412 -10.65 -14.22 -12.35
N VAL A 413 -10.35 -15.52 -12.25
CA VAL A 413 -10.69 -16.49 -13.31
C VAL A 413 -12.21 -16.60 -13.46
N GLY A 414 -12.96 -16.65 -12.35
CA GLY A 414 -14.41 -16.63 -12.37
C GLY A 414 -14.98 -15.37 -13.02
N ALA A 415 -14.46 -14.21 -12.67
CA ALA A 415 -14.86 -12.93 -13.25
C ALA A 415 -14.55 -12.86 -14.76
N ALA A 416 -13.36 -13.27 -15.18
CA ALA A 416 -12.95 -13.29 -16.59
C ALA A 416 -13.80 -14.23 -17.44
N ARG A 417 -14.12 -15.43 -16.93
CA ARG A 417 -15.03 -16.37 -17.60
C ARG A 417 -16.45 -15.83 -17.74
N GLY A 418 -16.96 -15.17 -16.69
CA GLY A 418 -18.29 -14.54 -16.72
C GLY A 418 -18.39 -13.44 -17.77
N ILE A 419 -17.33 -12.69 -18.03
CA ILE A 419 -17.28 -11.68 -19.09
C ILE A 419 -17.24 -12.39 -20.47
N ALA A 420 -16.39 -13.40 -20.63
CA ALA A 420 -16.26 -14.15 -21.88
C ALA A 420 -17.56 -14.84 -22.32
N SER A 421 -18.37 -15.30 -21.38
CA SER A 421 -19.68 -15.92 -21.69
C SER A 421 -20.77 -14.93 -22.10
N GLN A 422 -20.57 -13.63 -21.88
CA GLN A 422 -21.50 -12.56 -22.27
C GLN A 422 -21.13 -11.91 -23.62
N GLU A 423 -19.96 -12.21 -24.19
CA GLU A 423 -19.61 -11.79 -25.54
C GLU A 423 -20.42 -12.61 -26.56
N PRO A 424 -21.19 -11.98 -27.47
CA PRO A 424 -21.91 -12.70 -28.50
C PRO A 424 -20.92 -13.46 -29.39
N ALA A 425 -21.15 -14.77 -29.58
CA ALA A 425 -20.38 -15.60 -30.48
C ALA A 425 -20.61 -15.15 -31.93
N GLY A 426 -19.92 -14.12 -32.40
CA GLY A 426 -20.14 -13.59 -33.73
C GLY A 426 -19.41 -12.31 -34.10
N ALA A 427 -18.56 -11.75 -33.26
CA ALA A 427 -17.68 -10.67 -33.68
C ALA A 427 -16.41 -11.29 -34.31
N ASP A 428 -16.52 -11.75 -35.51
CA ASP A 428 -15.39 -12.16 -36.36
C ASP A 428 -14.54 -10.90 -36.64
N PRO A 429 -13.21 -10.87 -36.33
CA PRO A 429 -12.37 -9.70 -36.56
C PRO A 429 -11.89 -9.62 -38.03
N ALA A 430 -12.77 -9.90 -39.00
CA ALA A 430 -12.51 -9.77 -40.43
C ALA A 430 -13.60 -8.92 -41.06
N GLY A 431 -13.43 -7.61 -41.01
CA GLY A 431 -14.13 -6.62 -41.79
C GLY A 431 -13.21 -5.45 -42.08
#